data_ef68ee65ab8a4d2097c7867c3183780e
#
_entry.id   ef68ee65ab8a4d2097c7867c3183780e
#
_cell.length_a   1.000
_cell.length_b   1.000
_cell.length_c   1.000
_cell.angle_alpha   90.00
_cell.angle_beta   90.00
_cell.angle_gamma   90.00
#
_symmetry.space_group_name_H-M   'P 1'
#
loop_
_entity.id
_entity.type
_entity.pdbx_description
1 polymer ?
#
loop_
_entity_poly.entity_id
_entity_poly.type
_entity_poly.pdbx_seq_one_letter_code
_entity_poly.pdbx_strand_id
1 'polypeptide(L)'
;MMRKTLTGLLSAALVLASCAERPSLVDPAGFDGEVDGREVGLYTIANGRLAMQFTNYGGRVVSLFVPDRNGKYRDVVLGHKTLDEYVHYTGDRFLGAVVGPVANRICNAAFTVDGQTYHLSANHGGIGTLHGGFKGLDSVVWDVMSVTDSSATLHYLHADGQEGFPGNLDITMTYTLTSDEGWDISYSATTDATRPVNISNHPYFNLSGEGNGTCEEYVISVNGDSFIGTDG
;
A
#
# COMPACT_ATOMS: atom_id res chain seq x y z
N MET A 1 -10.93 20.02 -32.10
CA MET A 1 -11.38 19.35 -30.88
C MET A 1 -10.25 19.53 -29.87
N MET A 2 -10.37 20.51 -28.98
CA MET A 2 -9.30 20.89 -28.05
C MET A 2 -9.34 19.96 -26.83
N ARG A 3 -8.28 19.17 -26.64
CA ARG A 3 -8.05 18.43 -25.40
C ARG A 3 -7.66 19.44 -24.31
N LYS A 4 -8.49 19.56 -23.29
CA LYS A 4 -8.14 20.28 -22.06
C LYS A 4 -7.34 19.34 -21.18
N THR A 5 -6.03 19.53 -21.13
CA THR A 5 -5.15 18.99 -20.10
C THR A 5 -5.51 19.67 -18.78
N LEU A 6 -6.09 18.90 -17.87
CA LEU A 6 -6.37 19.35 -16.51
C LEU A 6 -5.11 19.08 -15.65
N THR A 7 -4.10 19.95 -15.81
CA THR A 7 -2.96 20.00 -14.87
C THR A 7 -3.42 20.73 -13.61
N GLY A 8 -4.04 19.99 -12.70
CA GLY A 8 -4.35 20.48 -11.37
C GLY A 8 -3.15 20.30 -10.43
N LEU A 9 -2.19 21.24 -10.46
CA LEU A 9 -1.26 21.42 -9.36
C LEU A 9 -2.05 21.92 -8.14
N LEU A 10 -2.53 20.99 -7.29
CA LEU A 10 -2.91 21.32 -5.93
C LEU A 10 -1.62 21.25 -5.09
N SER A 11 -0.89 22.37 -5.03
CA SER A 11 0.11 22.59 -3.97
C SER A 11 -0.65 22.71 -2.66
N ALA A 12 -0.77 21.61 -1.90
CA ALA A 12 -1.18 21.68 -0.52
C ALA A 12 -0.15 22.53 0.24
N ALA A 13 -0.49 23.79 0.52
CA ALA A 13 0.33 24.67 1.33
C ALA A 13 0.32 24.12 2.77
N LEU A 14 1.38 23.39 3.13
CA LEU A 14 1.62 22.89 4.48
C LEU A 14 1.84 24.11 5.41
N VAL A 15 0.78 24.61 6.04
CA VAL A 15 0.89 25.63 7.08
C VAL A 15 1.31 24.93 8.39
N LEU A 16 2.59 24.64 8.52
CA LEU A 16 3.19 24.26 9.80
C LEU A 16 3.62 25.51 10.53
N ALA A 17 2.80 25.99 11.47
CA ALA A 17 3.17 27.04 12.41
C ALA A 17 4.05 26.45 13.52
N SER A 18 5.30 26.83 13.55
CA SER A 18 6.34 26.80 14.59
C SER A 18 7.64 26.19 14.11
N CYS A 19 8.77 26.52 14.74
CA CYS A 19 10.15 26.14 14.42
C CYS A 19 10.48 24.66 14.39
N ALA A 20 9.53 23.78 14.08
CA ALA A 20 9.74 22.35 13.89
C ALA A 20 10.39 22.10 12.52
N GLU A 21 11.40 21.26 12.51
CA GLU A 21 12.03 20.75 11.29
C GLU A 21 10.95 20.13 10.38
N ARG A 22 10.88 20.55 9.11
CA ARG A 22 9.90 20.00 8.17
C ARG A 22 10.36 18.62 7.69
N PRO A 23 9.43 17.67 7.43
CA PRO A 23 9.79 16.39 6.83
C PRO A 23 10.45 16.60 5.47
N SER A 24 11.52 15.84 5.21
CA SER A 24 12.19 15.80 3.90
C SER A 24 11.44 14.84 2.98
N LEU A 25 10.40 15.33 2.31
CA LEU A 25 9.56 14.54 1.42
C LEU A 25 10.35 14.00 0.23
N VAL A 26 9.92 12.82 -0.27
CA VAL A 26 10.40 12.25 -1.52
C VAL A 26 9.89 13.12 -2.69
N ASP A 27 10.74 13.31 -3.70
CA ASP A 27 10.40 14.12 -4.88
C ASP A 27 9.32 13.41 -5.71
N PRO A 28 8.14 14.03 -5.91
CA PRO A 28 7.09 13.47 -6.74
C PRO A 28 7.50 13.19 -8.19
N ALA A 29 8.44 13.95 -8.75
CA ALA A 29 8.91 13.76 -10.12
C ALA A 29 9.53 12.38 -10.36
N GLY A 30 10.02 11.70 -9.30
CA GLY A 30 10.51 10.33 -9.37
C GLY A 30 9.41 9.28 -9.60
N PHE A 31 8.15 9.67 -9.49
CA PHE A 31 6.99 8.79 -9.66
C PHE A 31 6.12 9.14 -10.89
N ASP A 32 6.46 10.19 -11.62
CA ASP A 32 5.77 10.54 -12.86
C ASP A 32 6.09 9.49 -13.93
N GLY A 33 5.09 8.70 -14.32
CA GLY A 33 5.25 7.63 -15.29
C GLY A 33 3.96 6.87 -15.57
N GLU A 34 4.08 5.77 -16.29
CA GLU A 34 2.97 4.88 -16.63
C GLU A 34 3.33 3.42 -16.35
N VAL A 35 2.36 2.67 -15.83
CA VAL A 35 2.43 1.21 -15.72
C VAL A 35 1.16 0.63 -16.34
N ASP A 36 1.33 -0.32 -17.26
CA ASP A 36 0.25 -0.93 -18.04
C ASP A 36 -0.68 0.11 -18.72
N GLY A 37 -0.11 1.24 -19.20
CA GLY A 37 -0.83 2.33 -19.88
C GLY A 37 -1.67 3.22 -18.95
N ARG A 38 -1.44 3.15 -17.62
CA ARG A 38 -2.11 3.97 -16.61
C ARG A 38 -1.11 4.89 -15.93
N GLU A 39 -1.50 6.15 -15.75
CA GLU A 39 -0.66 7.16 -15.11
C GLU A 39 -0.42 6.82 -13.63
N VAL A 40 0.84 6.95 -13.21
CA VAL A 40 1.29 6.80 -11.83
C VAL A 40 1.77 8.13 -11.29
N GLY A 41 1.55 8.37 -9.99
CA GLY A 41 2.03 9.56 -9.30
C GLY A 41 2.32 9.27 -7.83
N LEU A 42 2.96 10.24 -7.17
CA LEU A 42 3.17 10.28 -5.73
C LEU A 42 2.28 11.38 -5.12
N TYR A 43 1.52 11.00 -4.10
CA TYR A 43 0.56 11.85 -3.42
C TYR A 43 0.99 12.06 -1.97
N THR A 44 0.66 13.23 -1.41
CA THR A 44 1.00 13.57 -0.02
C THR A 44 -0.27 13.95 0.73
N ILE A 45 -0.44 13.38 1.92
CA ILE A 45 -1.44 13.81 2.92
C ILE A 45 -0.73 14.15 4.24
N ALA A 46 -1.27 15.12 4.98
CA ALA A 46 -0.71 15.54 6.27
C ALA A 46 -1.81 16.11 7.17
N ASN A 47 -1.69 15.90 8.49
CA ASN A 47 -2.63 16.42 9.49
C ASN A 47 -2.01 17.49 10.41
N GLY A 48 -0.85 18.05 10.03
CA GLY A 48 -0.09 19.01 10.82
C GLY A 48 0.89 18.37 11.82
N ARG A 49 0.76 17.06 12.10
CA ARG A 49 1.66 16.27 12.96
C ARG A 49 2.29 15.11 12.22
N LEU A 50 1.55 14.44 11.38
CA LEU A 50 2.01 13.36 10.52
C LEU A 50 2.02 13.82 9.08
N ALA A 51 2.93 13.29 8.28
CA ALA A 51 2.90 13.42 6.83
C ALA A 51 3.18 12.05 6.19
N MET A 52 2.36 11.67 5.23
CA MET A 52 2.48 10.41 4.51
C MET A 52 2.52 10.65 3.01
N GLN A 53 3.42 9.97 2.34
CA GLN A 53 3.42 9.89 0.89
C GLN A 53 3.06 8.48 0.45
N PHE A 54 2.21 8.38 -0.55
CA PHE A 54 1.80 7.11 -1.16
C PHE A 54 1.76 7.24 -2.68
N THR A 55 1.98 6.14 -3.37
CA THR A 55 1.79 6.05 -4.82
C THR A 55 0.55 5.21 -5.13
N ASN A 56 -0.14 5.54 -6.23
CA ASN A 56 -1.24 4.73 -6.72
C ASN A 56 -0.78 3.42 -7.40
N TYR A 57 0.52 3.23 -7.64
CA TYR A 57 1.05 1.92 -8.02
C TYR A 57 1.11 0.98 -6.82
N GLY A 58 0.21 0.02 -6.78
CA GLY A 58 0.05 -0.91 -5.65
C GLY A 58 -0.55 -0.28 -4.39
N GLY A 59 -1.09 0.95 -4.48
CA GLY A 59 -1.61 1.68 -3.32
C GLY A 59 -0.58 1.84 -2.20
N ARG A 60 0.72 1.92 -2.52
CA ARG A 60 1.84 1.81 -1.58
C ARG A 60 2.03 3.05 -0.75
N VAL A 61 2.26 2.87 0.56
CA VAL A 61 2.91 3.89 1.35
C VAL A 61 4.40 3.92 0.99
N VAL A 62 4.89 5.11 0.67
CA VAL A 62 6.30 5.36 0.26
C VAL A 62 7.09 5.94 1.41
N SER A 63 6.48 6.84 2.19
CA SER A 63 7.08 7.44 3.39
C SER A 63 6.00 7.77 4.42
N LEU A 64 6.34 7.66 5.69
CA LEU A 64 5.51 8.08 6.81
C LEU A 64 6.37 8.85 7.82
N PHE A 65 6.23 10.15 7.82
CA PHE A 65 6.97 11.04 8.72
C PHE A 65 6.23 11.23 10.04
N VAL A 66 6.91 10.86 11.11
CA VAL A 66 6.42 10.94 12.48
C VAL A 66 7.42 11.78 13.30
N PRO A 67 6.97 12.76 14.10
CA PRO A 67 7.86 13.47 15.01
C PRO A 67 8.26 12.58 16.18
N ASP A 68 9.55 12.57 16.51
CA ASP A 68 10.04 11.96 17.74
C ASP A 68 9.67 12.83 18.97
N ARG A 69 10.02 12.38 20.18
CA ARG A 69 9.76 13.13 21.43
C ARG A 69 10.38 14.52 21.49
N ASN A 70 11.35 14.82 20.62
CA ASN A 70 12.01 16.13 20.51
C ASN A 70 11.40 16.98 19.38
N GLY A 71 10.38 16.47 18.67
CA GLY A 71 9.74 17.11 17.53
C GLY A 71 10.52 16.97 16.21
N LYS A 72 11.56 16.12 16.16
CA LYS A 72 12.30 15.84 14.95
C LYS A 72 11.57 14.77 14.13
N TYR A 73 11.27 15.10 12.87
CA TYR A 73 10.60 14.16 11.95
C TYR A 73 11.55 13.04 11.50
N ARG A 74 11.01 11.83 11.46
CA ARG A 74 11.66 10.65 10.89
C ARG A 74 10.68 9.94 9.96
N ASP A 75 11.19 9.48 8.82
CA ASP A 75 10.46 8.52 7.99
C ASP A 75 10.57 7.16 8.67
N VAL A 76 9.44 6.59 9.09
CA VAL A 76 9.40 5.34 9.86
C VAL A 76 9.00 4.14 9.02
N VAL A 77 8.89 4.27 7.69
CA VAL A 77 8.65 3.14 6.78
C VAL A 77 9.80 3.00 5.79
N LEU A 78 10.04 1.78 5.33
CA LEU A 78 11.00 1.52 4.27
C LEU A 78 10.31 1.70 2.92
N GLY A 79 10.93 2.44 2.01
CA GLY A 79 10.38 2.70 0.68
C GLY A 79 11.47 3.06 -0.34
N HIS A 80 11.14 2.89 -1.61
CA HIS A 80 11.96 3.36 -2.72
C HIS A 80 11.65 4.83 -3.05
N LYS A 81 12.56 5.49 -3.73
CA LYS A 81 12.45 6.94 -4.01
C LYS A 81 11.91 7.23 -5.41
N THR A 82 11.74 6.20 -6.25
CA THR A 82 11.24 6.33 -7.62
C THR A 82 10.30 5.18 -7.99
N LEU A 83 9.44 5.40 -8.99
CA LEU A 83 8.58 4.38 -9.58
C LEU A 83 9.42 3.24 -10.18
N ASP A 84 10.50 3.59 -10.88
CA ASP A 84 11.39 2.63 -11.54
C ASP A 84 11.98 1.61 -10.57
N GLU A 85 12.38 2.08 -9.38
CA GLU A 85 12.87 1.19 -8.31
C GLU A 85 11.80 0.22 -7.83
N TYR A 86 10.52 0.62 -7.76
CA TYR A 86 9.44 -0.31 -7.39
C TYR A 86 9.11 -1.31 -8.48
N VAL A 87 9.07 -0.87 -9.75
CA VAL A 87 8.69 -1.72 -10.89
C VAL A 87 9.75 -2.77 -11.19
N HIS A 88 11.03 -2.41 -11.06
CA HIS A 88 12.16 -3.28 -11.44
C HIS A 88 12.88 -3.92 -10.24
N TYR A 89 12.37 -3.74 -9.03
CA TYR A 89 12.98 -4.32 -7.84
C TYR A 89 12.92 -5.85 -7.86
N THR A 90 14.08 -6.49 -7.70
CA THR A 90 14.23 -7.96 -7.73
C THR A 90 14.20 -8.62 -6.35
N GLY A 91 14.12 -7.81 -5.27
CA GLY A 91 13.98 -8.29 -3.89
C GLY A 91 12.51 -8.46 -3.48
N ASP A 92 12.21 -8.12 -2.21
CA ASP A 92 10.84 -8.15 -1.71
C ASP A 92 10.02 -7.00 -2.31
N ARG A 93 9.18 -7.33 -3.30
CA ARG A 93 8.37 -6.37 -4.05
C ARG A 93 7.22 -5.76 -3.26
N PHE A 94 6.95 -6.23 -2.02
CA PHE A 94 5.76 -5.85 -1.27
C PHE A 94 5.95 -4.63 -0.36
N LEU A 95 7.11 -3.97 -0.39
CA LEU A 95 7.41 -2.76 0.38
C LEU A 95 6.26 -1.74 0.29
N GLY A 96 5.59 -1.49 1.44
CA GLY A 96 4.51 -0.53 1.57
C GLY A 96 3.20 -0.83 0.84
N ALA A 97 3.13 -1.94 0.09
CA ALA A 97 2.04 -2.22 -0.83
C ALA A 97 0.73 -2.65 -0.16
N VAL A 98 -0.38 -2.44 -0.85
CA VAL A 98 -1.62 -3.19 -0.60
C VAL A 98 -1.43 -4.60 -1.15
N VAL A 99 -1.67 -5.61 -0.32
CA VAL A 99 -1.56 -7.02 -0.70
C VAL A 99 -2.92 -7.69 -0.67
N GLY A 100 -3.21 -8.48 -1.69
CA GLY A 100 -4.50 -9.11 -1.91
C GLY A 100 -4.70 -9.52 -3.37
N PRO A 101 -5.91 -10.05 -3.72
CA PRO A 101 -7.16 -10.10 -2.94
C PRO A 101 -7.14 -11.03 -1.74
N VAL A 102 -6.16 -11.93 -1.63
CA VAL A 102 -5.89 -12.73 -0.43
C VAL A 102 -4.44 -12.53 -0.02
N ALA A 103 -4.24 -11.86 1.10
CA ALA A 103 -2.93 -11.66 1.72
C ALA A 103 -2.36 -12.99 2.21
N ASN A 104 -1.02 -13.10 2.24
CA ASN A 104 -0.28 -14.29 2.60
C ASN A 104 -0.51 -15.44 1.58
N ARG A 105 -0.45 -16.69 1.99
CA ARG A 105 -0.31 -17.86 1.12
C ARG A 105 -1.59 -18.66 0.95
N ILE A 106 -1.85 -19.09 -0.29
CA ILE A 106 -2.82 -20.16 -0.60
C ILE A 106 -2.03 -21.36 -1.07
N CYS A 107 -2.09 -22.43 -0.28
CA CYS A 107 -1.40 -23.68 -0.54
C CYS A 107 -1.87 -24.31 -1.86
N ASN A 108 -0.96 -24.93 -2.61
CA ASN A 108 -1.22 -25.58 -3.90
C ASN A 108 -1.82 -24.64 -4.96
N ALA A 109 -1.73 -23.31 -4.76
CA ALA A 109 -2.33 -22.31 -5.64
C ALA A 109 -3.77 -22.65 -6.03
N ALA A 110 -4.58 -23.14 -5.08
CA ALA A 110 -5.96 -23.53 -5.34
C ALA A 110 -6.80 -23.42 -4.07
N PHE A 111 -8.10 -23.16 -4.27
CA PHE A 111 -9.11 -23.25 -3.22
C PHE A 111 -10.42 -23.79 -3.79
N THR A 112 -11.26 -24.35 -2.91
CA THR A 112 -12.60 -24.82 -3.31
C THR A 112 -13.66 -24.01 -2.57
N VAL A 113 -14.63 -23.50 -3.30
CA VAL A 113 -15.80 -22.81 -2.77
C VAL A 113 -17.03 -23.23 -3.56
N ASP A 114 -18.16 -23.43 -2.89
CA ASP A 114 -19.43 -23.90 -3.48
C ASP A 114 -19.27 -25.17 -4.34
N GLY A 115 -18.35 -26.07 -3.94
CA GLY A 115 -18.05 -27.33 -4.66
C GLY A 115 -17.22 -27.18 -5.93
N GLN A 116 -16.83 -25.97 -6.30
CA GLN A 116 -15.95 -25.69 -7.44
C GLN A 116 -14.54 -25.37 -6.98
N THR A 117 -13.54 -26.00 -7.62
CA THR A 117 -12.13 -25.70 -7.39
C THR A 117 -11.62 -24.66 -8.38
N TYR A 118 -11.00 -23.62 -7.86
CA TYR A 118 -10.34 -22.56 -8.62
C TYR A 118 -8.83 -22.70 -8.49
N HIS A 119 -8.15 -22.62 -9.64
CA HIS A 119 -6.68 -22.66 -9.71
C HIS A 119 -6.16 -21.25 -9.93
N LEU A 120 -5.21 -20.87 -9.08
CA LEU A 120 -4.61 -19.54 -9.03
C LEU A 120 -3.22 -19.54 -9.67
N SER A 121 -2.70 -18.35 -9.92
CA SER A 121 -1.31 -18.18 -10.32
C SER A 121 -0.35 -18.60 -9.22
N ALA A 122 0.55 -19.53 -9.50
CA ALA A 122 1.51 -20.09 -8.55
C ALA A 122 2.81 -19.26 -8.52
N ASN A 123 2.75 -18.06 -7.96
CA ASN A 123 3.88 -17.12 -7.88
C ASN A 123 4.84 -17.37 -6.70
N HIS A 124 4.57 -18.38 -5.87
CA HIS A 124 5.41 -18.75 -4.73
C HIS A 124 5.94 -20.17 -4.87
N GLY A 125 7.21 -20.28 -5.28
CA GLY A 125 7.88 -21.57 -5.47
C GLY A 125 7.24 -22.48 -6.52
N GLY A 126 6.35 -21.97 -7.38
CA GLY A 126 5.61 -22.76 -8.37
C GLY A 126 4.50 -23.67 -7.79
N ILE A 127 4.28 -23.64 -6.48
CA ILE A 127 3.33 -24.53 -5.78
C ILE A 127 2.26 -23.77 -4.97
N GLY A 128 2.43 -22.49 -4.73
CA GLY A 128 1.49 -21.70 -3.93
C GLY A 128 1.25 -20.31 -4.52
N THR A 129 0.17 -19.69 -4.11
CA THR A 129 -0.09 -18.27 -4.41
C THR A 129 0.29 -17.43 -3.21
N LEU A 130 1.05 -16.36 -3.42
CA LEU A 130 1.43 -15.38 -2.42
C LEU A 130 0.84 -14.03 -2.79
N HIS A 131 0.13 -13.40 -1.83
CA HIS A 131 -0.37 -12.04 -1.93
C HIS A 131 -1.18 -11.73 -3.21
N GLY A 132 -1.96 -12.72 -3.69
CA GLY A 132 -2.86 -12.54 -4.82
C GLY A 132 -2.27 -12.87 -6.20
N GLY A 133 -1.03 -13.35 -6.29
CA GLY A 133 -0.46 -13.81 -7.55
C GLY A 133 0.61 -12.90 -8.14
N PHE A 134 0.90 -13.04 -9.43
CA PHE A 134 1.91 -12.24 -10.12
C PHE A 134 1.48 -10.79 -10.31
N LYS A 135 0.18 -10.56 -10.61
CA LYS A 135 -0.46 -9.25 -10.70
C LYS A 135 -1.50 -9.08 -9.57
N GLY A 136 -1.04 -9.23 -8.32
CA GLY A 136 -1.82 -8.91 -7.13
C GLY A 136 -2.05 -7.41 -6.96
N LEU A 137 -2.73 -7.02 -5.89
CA LEU A 137 -3.08 -5.62 -5.62
C LEU A 137 -1.85 -4.70 -5.48
N ASP A 138 -0.68 -5.29 -5.20
CA ASP A 138 0.63 -4.63 -5.10
C ASP A 138 1.22 -4.19 -6.44
N SER A 139 0.80 -4.81 -7.56
CA SER A 139 1.42 -4.64 -8.89
C SER A 139 0.47 -4.02 -9.90
N VAL A 140 -0.58 -3.37 -9.44
CA VAL A 140 -1.59 -2.71 -10.28
C VAL A 140 -1.67 -1.21 -9.97
N VAL A 141 -2.15 -0.42 -10.93
CA VAL A 141 -2.37 1.01 -10.71
C VAL A 141 -3.81 1.22 -10.24
N TRP A 142 -3.96 1.82 -9.06
CA TRP A 142 -5.25 2.17 -8.48
C TRP A 142 -5.75 3.52 -9.02
N ASP A 143 -7.07 3.68 -9.13
CA ASP A 143 -7.69 4.97 -9.40
C ASP A 143 -7.67 5.82 -8.13
N VAL A 144 -7.16 7.04 -8.22
CA VAL A 144 -7.22 8.01 -7.12
C VAL A 144 -8.53 8.75 -7.20
N MET A 145 -9.46 8.42 -6.32
CA MET A 145 -10.81 8.98 -6.30
C MET A 145 -10.85 10.36 -5.65
N SER A 146 -10.09 10.53 -4.57
CA SER A 146 -9.97 11.81 -3.88
C SER A 146 -8.70 11.88 -3.04
N VAL A 147 -8.17 13.09 -2.90
CA VAL A 147 -7.11 13.43 -1.95
C VAL A 147 -7.50 14.72 -1.25
N THR A 148 -7.50 14.70 0.07
CA THR A 148 -7.69 15.86 0.95
C THR A 148 -6.39 16.16 1.69
N ASP A 149 -6.41 17.12 2.61
CA ASP A 149 -5.22 17.40 3.43
C ASP A 149 -4.75 16.18 4.23
N SER A 150 -5.67 15.40 4.82
CA SER A 150 -5.35 14.29 5.72
C SER A 150 -5.89 12.93 5.30
N SER A 151 -6.53 12.81 4.15
CA SER A 151 -7.14 11.56 3.70
C SER A 151 -7.01 11.38 2.19
N ALA A 152 -6.91 10.12 1.75
CA ALA A 152 -6.92 9.75 0.34
C ALA A 152 -7.75 8.49 0.13
N THR A 153 -8.58 8.49 -0.92
CA THR A 153 -9.39 7.33 -1.31
C THR A 153 -8.96 6.81 -2.66
N LEU A 154 -8.67 5.52 -2.73
CA LEU A 154 -8.26 4.80 -3.92
C LEU A 154 -9.28 3.72 -4.24
N HIS A 155 -9.41 3.39 -5.53
CA HIS A 155 -10.33 2.37 -6.02
C HIS A 155 -9.60 1.42 -6.99
N TYR A 156 -9.95 0.15 -6.95
CA TYR A 156 -9.49 -0.85 -7.92
C TYR A 156 -10.57 -1.91 -8.15
N LEU A 157 -10.84 -2.20 -9.42
CA LEU A 157 -11.66 -3.35 -9.83
C LEU A 157 -10.75 -4.53 -10.18
N HIS A 158 -10.70 -5.53 -9.32
CA HIS A 158 -10.07 -6.81 -9.61
C HIS A 158 -11.04 -7.66 -10.42
N ALA A 159 -10.78 -7.78 -11.71
CA ALA A 159 -11.68 -8.39 -12.67
C ALA A 159 -11.86 -9.91 -12.46
N ASP A 160 -12.99 -10.43 -12.88
CA ASP A 160 -13.25 -11.88 -12.91
C ASP A 160 -12.13 -12.61 -13.67
N GLY A 161 -11.62 -13.69 -13.07
CA GLY A 161 -10.53 -14.50 -13.61
C GLY A 161 -9.13 -13.92 -13.45
N GLN A 162 -8.97 -12.69 -12.97
CA GLN A 162 -7.63 -12.14 -12.69
C GLN A 162 -6.92 -13.02 -11.66
N GLU A 163 -5.68 -13.45 -11.98
CA GLU A 163 -4.86 -14.38 -11.18
C GLU A 163 -5.59 -15.70 -10.81
N GLY A 164 -6.70 -16.02 -11.51
CA GLY A 164 -7.51 -17.22 -11.31
C GLY A 164 -8.64 -17.07 -10.27
N PHE A 165 -8.82 -15.90 -9.67
CA PHE A 165 -9.90 -15.65 -8.72
C PHE A 165 -11.24 -15.42 -9.44
N PRO A 166 -12.37 -16.05 -8.98
CA PRO A 166 -13.68 -15.89 -9.58
C PRO A 166 -14.33 -14.56 -9.21
N GLY A 167 -15.13 -14.04 -10.12
CA GLY A 167 -15.95 -12.85 -9.97
C GLY A 167 -15.17 -11.56 -9.93
N ASN A 168 -15.89 -10.49 -10.18
CA ASN A 168 -15.36 -9.14 -10.00
C ASN A 168 -15.30 -8.80 -8.50
N LEU A 169 -14.22 -8.17 -8.07
CA LEU A 169 -14.09 -7.62 -6.73
C LEU A 169 -13.83 -6.12 -6.85
N ASP A 170 -14.83 -5.34 -6.50
CA ASP A 170 -14.76 -3.87 -6.47
C ASP A 170 -14.25 -3.43 -5.10
N ILE A 171 -13.10 -2.75 -5.07
CA ILE A 171 -12.38 -2.43 -3.84
C ILE A 171 -12.20 -0.92 -3.73
N THR A 172 -12.61 -0.37 -2.61
CA THR A 172 -12.28 1.00 -2.20
C THR A 172 -11.42 0.95 -0.95
N MET A 173 -10.30 1.67 -0.97
CA MET A 173 -9.40 1.83 0.18
C MET A 173 -9.27 3.30 0.53
N THR A 174 -9.27 3.62 1.82
CA THR A 174 -9.06 4.98 2.30
C THR A 174 -7.94 5.01 3.34
N TYR A 175 -6.95 5.87 3.12
CA TYR A 175 -5.96 6.27 4.10
C TYR A 175 -6.43 7.53 4.81
N THR A 176 -6.32 7.57 6.14
CA THR A 176 -6.64 8.75 6.94
C THR A 176 -5.59 8.97 8.02
N LEU A 177 -4.99 10.14 8.07
CA LEU A 177 -4.18 10.59 9.20
C LEU A 177 -5.11 11.26 10.21
N THR A 178 -5.29 10.62 11.36
CA THR A 178 -6.26 11.04 12.38
C THR A 178 -5.73 12.16 13.27
N SER A 179 -6.62 12.88 13.94
CA SER A 179 -6.24 13.99 14.84
C SER A 179 -5.49 13.55 16.11
N ASP A 180 -5.60 12.29 16.48
CA ASP A 180 -4.89 11.66 17.60
C ASP A 180 -3.58 10.98 17.17
N GLU A 181 -3.02 11.40 16.02
CA GLU A 181 -1.72 10.97 15.50
C GLU A 181 -1.71 9.49 15.03
N GLY A 182 -2.88 8.96 14.66
CA GLY A 182 -3.01 7.63 14.06
C GLY A 182 -2.95 7.67 12.53
N TRP A 183 -2.67 6.53 11.96
CA TRP A 183 -2.89 6.24 10.54
C TRP A 183 -3.91 5.12 10.42
N ASP A 184 -5.12 5.47 9.99
CA ASP A 184 -6.20 4.54 9.73
C ASP A 184 -6.20 4.08 8.27
N ILE A 185 -6.45 2.80 8.07
CA ILE A 185 -6.62 2.17 6.77
C ILE A 185 -7.99 1.50 6.75
N SER A 186 -8.88 1.97 5.90
CA SER A 186 -10.23 1.42 5.75
C SER A 186 -10.38 0.75 4.38
N TYR A 187 -10.96 -0.44 4.36
CA TYR A 187 -11.30 -1.17 3.13
C TYR A 187 -12.79 -1.41 3.06
N SER A 188 -13.36 -1.21 1.88
CA SER A 188 -14.69 -1.65 1.50
C SER A 188 -14.58 -2.46 0.22
N ALA A 189 -15.20 -3.63 0.19
CA ALA A 189 -15.16 -4.48 -1.00
C ALA A 189 -16.52 -5.15 -1.24
N THR A 190 -16.94 -5.21 -2.51
CA THR A 190 -18.12 -5.95 -2.97
C THR A 190 -17.74 -6.89 -4.10
N THR A 191 -18.42 -8.01 -4.20
CA THR A 191 -18.16 -9.02 -5.24
C THR A 191 -19.46 -9.60 -5.80
N ASP A 192 -19.41 -10.03 -7.05
CA ASP A 192 -20.53 -10.67 -7.75
C ASP A 192 -20.44 -12.22 -7.77
N ALA A 193 -19.40 -12.80 -7.14
CA ALA A 193 -19.26 -14.25 -6.96
C ALA A 193 -18.69 -14.61 -5.60
N THR A 194 -19.02 -15.81 -5.09
CA THR A 194 -18.43 -16.32 -3.85
C THR A 194 -16.91 -16.50 -4.02
N ARG A 195 -16.12 -15.84 -3.18
CA ARG A 195 -14.65 -15.91 -3.22
C ARG A 195 -14.04 -15.55 -1.87
N PRO A 196 -12.81 -16.01 -1.56
CA PRO A 196 -12.07 -15.51 -0.40
C PRO A 196 -11.60 -14.07 -0.64
N VAL A 197 -11.65 -13.26 0.42
CA VAL A 197 -11.11 -11.89 0.45
C VAL A 197 -10.37 -11.69 1.76
N ASN A 198 -9.12 -11.25 1.67
CA ASN A 198 -8.28 -10.90 2.80
C ASN A 198 -7.25 -9.86 2.36
N ILE A 199 -7.57 -8.59 2.47
CA ILE A 199 -6.74 -7.47 2.03
C ILE A 199 -5.96 -6.93 3.22
N SER A 200 -4.68 -6.58 2.99
CA SER A 200 -3.82 -5.99 4.02
C SER A 200 -2.87 -4.96 3.40
N ASN A 201 -2.26 -4.13 4.25
CA ASN A 201 -1.09 -3.32 3.89
C ASN A 201 0.19 -4.00 4.38
N HIS A 202 1.27 -3.81 3.63
CA HIS A 202 2.56 -4.45 3.87
C HIS A 202 3.70 -3.44 4.12
N PRO A 203 3.53 -2.43 4.99
CA PRO A 203 4.61 -1.54 5.33
C PRO A 203 5.66 -2.27 6.18
N TYR A 204 6.93 -1.90 5.97
CA TYR A 204 8.04 -2.32 6.82
C TYR A 204 8.42 -1.13 7.69
N PHE A 205 8.15 -1.23 8.99
CA PHE A 205 8.41 -0.15 9.93
C PHE A 205 9.83 -0.21 10.48
N ASN A 206 10.49 0.97 10.53
CA ASN A 206 11.71 1.19 11.28
C ASN A 206 11.54 2.43 12.20
N LEU A 207 11.28 2.21 13.48
CA LEU A 207 11.04 3.29 14.46
C LEU A 207 12.29 4.16 14.72
N SER A 208 13.48 3.69 14.33
CA SER A 208 14.71 4.48 14.35
C SER A 208 14.85 5.43 13.16
N GLY A 209 13.94 5.31 12.19
CA GLY A 209 13.92 6.01 10.90
C GLY A 209 14.51 5.16 9.78
N GLU A 210 14.02 5.35 8.56
CA GLU A 210 14.50 4.66 7.37
C GLU A 210 16.03 4.71 7.27
N GLY A 211 16.65 3.55 7.02
CA GLY A 211 18.11 3.42 6.90
C GLY A 211 18.91 3.57 8.19
N ASN A 212 18.27 3.71 9.36
CA ASN A 212 18.95 3.88 10.62
C ASN A 212 18.76 2.68 11.56
N GLY A 213 19.86 2.15 12.11
CA GLY A 213 19.83 1.08 13.11
C GLY A 213 19.21 -0.21 12.60
N THR A 214 18.82 -1.07 13.55
CA THR A 214 18.15 -2.36 13.30
C THR A 214 16.89 -2.46 14.15
N CYS A 215 16.06 -3.46 13.90
CA CYS A 215 14.86 -3.75 14.70
C CYS A 215 15.12 -4.73 15.87
N GLU A 216 16.37 -5.13 16.09
CA GLU A 216 16.73 -6.18 17.08
C GLU A 216 16.40 -5.78 18.53
N GLU A 217 16.35 -4.48 18.82
CA GLU A 217 15.99 -3.97 20.16
C GLU A 217 14.51 -3.63 20.30
N TYR A 218 13.67 -3.92 19.29
CA TYR A 218 12.25 -3.63 19.38
C TYR A 218 11.56 -4.61 20.31
N VAL A 219 10.68 -4.07 21.14
CA VAL A 219 9.81 -4.86 22.02
C VAL A 219 8.43 -4.94 21.38
N ILE A 220 7.95 -6.16 21.12
CA ILE A 220 6.61 -6.41 20.61
C ILE A 220 5.76 -6.94 21.75
N SER A 221 4.62 -6.31 22.00
CA SER A 221 3.58 -6.80 22.91
C SER A 221 2.33 -7.13 22.12
N VAL A 222 1.84 -8.37 22.24
CA VAL A 222 0.65 -8.86 21.53
C VAL A 222 -0.35 -9.36 22.55
N ASN A 223 -1.57 -8.84 22.51
CA ASN A 223 -2.70 -9.35 23.32
C ASN A 223 -3.31 -10.58 22.61
N GLY A 224 -2.68 -11.72 22.75
CA GLY A 224 -3.09 -12.98 22.13
C GLY A 224 -2.60 -14.18 22.91
N ASP A 225 -3.43 -15.21 23.02
CA ASP A 225 -3.14 -16.43 23.79
C ASP A 225 -2.35 -17.46 22.98
N SER A 226 -2.32 -17.31 21.64
CA SER A 226 -1.65 -18.26 20.74
C SER A 226 -1.25 -17.61 19.42
N PHE A 227 -0.38 -18.27 18.69
CA PHE A 227 0.02 -17.91 17.33
C PHE A 227 0.06 -19.17 16.44
N ILE A 228 -0.05 -18.97 15.13
CA ILE A 228 0.11 -20.05 14.16
C ILE A 228 1.60 -20.25 13.93
N GLY A 229 2.10 -21.42 14.33
CA GLY A 229 3.48 -21.82 14.05
C GLY A 229 3.71 -22.13 12.57
N THR A 230 4.96 -22.06 12.14
CA THR A 230 5.40 -22.56 10.83
C THR A 230 6.02 -23.94 11.02
N ASP A 231 5.70 -24.86 10.12
CA ASP A 231 6.45 -26.12 10.02
C ASP A 231 7.89 -25.78 9.60
N GLY A 232 8.86 -26.25 10.38
CA GLY A 232 10.28 -25.96 10.20
C GLY A 232 10.89 -26.60 8.95
#